data_02aa1827deef1aaf8b9760701e84f8d2
#
_entry.id   02aa1827deef1aaf8b9760701e84f8d2
#
_cell.length_a   1.000
_cell.length_b   1.000
_cell.length_c   1.000
_cell.angle_alpha   90.00
_cell.angle_beta   90.00
_cell.angle_gamma   90.00
#
_symmetry.space_group_name_H-M   'P 1'
#
loop_
_entity.id
_entity.type
_entity.pdbx_description
1 polymer ?
#
loop_
_entity_poly.entity_id
_entity_poly.type
_entity_poly.pdbx_seq_one_letter_code
_entity_poly.pdbx_strand_id
1 'polypeptide(L)'
;MPEQPGGPDGGPTVGSTPPVDAGSAPPAAGGTTPPTGPAYLPGYAKSQLTAPDSGYEFDLRAGRVVPAETVTWYLARDGHAFLPSEESDAFVAEGSAPTPADCVRGIESRPAATLPFGALANARPFCVRSPDRNEIAIVRLVAAPADGSVTIAVDQYRRN
;
A
#
# COMPACT_ATOMS: atom_id res chain seq x y z
N MET A 1 -40.18 -13.85 -59.69
CA MET A 1 -39.78 -13.79 -59.40
C MET A 1 -39.07 -14.06 -58.83
N PRO A 2 -38.97 -14.26 -58.83
CA PRO A 2 -38.30 -14.42 -58.24
C PRO A 2 -37.49 -14.53 -57.63
N GLU A 3 -37.15 -14.55 -57.34
CA GLU A 3 -36.41 -14.54 -56.77
C GLU A 3 -35.70 -14.71 -56.01
N GLN A 4 -35.37 -14.75 -55.73
CA GLN A 4 -34.71 -14.77 -55.09
C GLN A 4 -34.03 -15.08 -54.52
N PRO A 5 -33.75 -15.14 -54.53
CA PRO A 5 -33.16 -15.29 -53.93
C PRO A 5 -32.36 -15.39 -53.25
N GLY A 6 -32.13 -15.41 -53.04
CA GLY A 6 -31.39 -15.30 -52.32
C GLY A 6 -30.79 -15.56 -51.61
N GLY A 7 -30.72 -15.54 -51.61
CA GLY A 7 -30.13 -15.56 -50.90
C GLY A 7 -29.51 -16.02 -50.27
N PRO A 8 -29.43 -16.18 -50.52
CA PRO A 8 -28.85 -16.46 -49.84
C PRO A 8 -28.02 -16.58 -49.20
N ASP A 9 -27.91 -16.58 -49.20
CA ASP A 9 -27.22 -16.58 -48.69
C ASP A 9 -26.50 -16.71 -47.96
N GLY A 10 -26.47 -16.73 -47.91
CA GLY A 10 -25.83 -16.66 -47.19
C GLY A 10 -25.28 -16.88 -46.45
N GLY A 11 -25.22 -16.87 -46.48
CA GLY A 11 -24.62 -16.83 -45.71
C GLY A 11 -24.01 -17.13 -45.02
N PRO A 12 -23.91 -17.18 -45.20
CA PRO A 12 -23.27 -17.28 -44.52
C PRO A 12 -22.46 -17.41 -43.82
N THR A 13 -22.34 -17.49 -43.91
CA THR A 13 -21.64 -17.48 -43.37
C THR A 13 -21.01 -17.46 -42.59
N VAL A 14 -20.97 -17.38 -42.56
CA VAL A 14 -20.41 -17.11 -41.89
C VAL A 14 -19.72 -17.34 -41.04
N GLY A 15 -19.63 -17.47 -40.99
CA GLY A 15 -18.99 -17.46 -40.23
C GLY A 15 -18.44 -17.44 -39.47
N SER A 16 -18.30 -17.32 -39.50
CA SER A 16 -17.73 -17.11 -38.85
C SER A 16 -17.12 -17.14 -37.98
N THR A 17 -16.91 -17.26 -37.88
CA THR A 17 -16.29 -17.10 -37.07
C THR A 17 -15.69 -17.20 -36.38
N PRO A 18 -15.44 -17.17 -36.30
CA PRO A 18 -14.73 -17.12 -35.52
C PRO A 18 -14.12 -17.12 -34.73
N PRO A 19 -13.94 -17.17 -34.76
CA PRO A 19 -13.30 -17.15 -33.99
C PRO A 19 -12.81 -17.08 -33.10
N VAL A 20 -12.84 -17.08 -33.06
CA VAL A 20 -12.40 -16.87 -32.28
C VAL A 20 -11.82 -16.92 -31.51
N ASP A 21 -11.68 -16.94 -31.51
CA ASP A 21 -11.04 -16.88 -30.85
C ASP A 21 -10.51 -16.93 -30.10
N ALA A 22 -10.47 -17.02 -30.26
CA ALA A 22 -9.98 -16.91 -29.61
C ALA A 22 -9.41 -16.88 -28.86
N GLY A 23 -9.30 -16.93 -28.76
CA GLY A 23 -8.68 -16.77 -28.03
C GLY A 23 -8.27 -16.55 -27.24
N SER A 24 -8.37 -16.55 -27.23
CA SER A 24 -7.99 -16.18 -26.57
C SER A 24 -7.48 -16.13 -25.71
N ALA A 25 -7.39 -16.22 -25.59
CA ALA A 25 -6.88 -15.97 -24.79
C ALA A 25 -6.25 -15.97 -24.14
N PRO A 26 -6.13 -16.13 -24.08
CA PRO A 26 -5.45 -16.15 -23.34
C PRO A 26 -4.78 -15.77 -22.66
N PRO A 27 -4.73 -15.75 -22.72
CA PRO A 27 -3.92 -15.43 -22.12
C PRO A 27 -3.59 -15.16 -21.05
N ALA A 28 -3.85 -15.17 -21.15
CA ALA A 28 -3.60 -14.79 -20.30
C ALA A 28 -2.83 -14.98 -19.46
N ALA A 29 -2.96 -15.53 -19.67
CA ALA A 29 -2.35 -15.66 -18.88
C ALA A 29 -1.33 -15.11 -18.59
N GLY A 30 -1.07 -14.71 -19.23
CA GLY A 30 0.06 -14.09 -18.98
C GLY A 30 0.15 -13.42 -17.70
N GLY A 31 -0.83 -13.07 -17.12
CA GLY A 31 -0.76 -12.35 -15.89
C GLY A 31 0.10 -12.94 -14.81
N THR A 32 0.70 -14.06 -15.10
CA THR A 32 1.49 -14.74 -14.09
C THR A 32 2.94 -14.29 -14.02
N THR A 33 3.31 -13.24 -14.72
CA THR A 33 4.65 -12.70 -14.58
C THR A 33 4.90 -12.34 -13.13
N PRO A 34 5.94 -12.90 -12.50
CA PRO A 34 6.23 -12.55 -11.12
C PRO A 34 6.64 -11.09 -11.02
N PRO A 35 6.36 -10.44 -9.91
CA PRO A 35 6.79 -9.07 -9.74
C PRO A 35 8.31 -9.00 -9.74
N THR A 36 8.83 -7.98 -10.40
CA THR A 36 10.25 -7.69 -10.32
C THR A 36 10.49 -6.89 -9.05
N GLY A 37 11.52 -7.23 -8.34
CA GLY A 37 11.87 -6.52 -7.13
C GLY A 37 11.81 -7.45 -5.93
N PRO A 38 12.22 -6.94 -4.79
CA PRO A 38 12.28 -7.77 -3.59
C PRO A 38 10.90 -8.15 -3.11
N ALA A 39 10.78 -9.37 -2.62
CA ALA A 39 9.58 -9.82 -1.96
C ALA A 39 9.61 -9.36 -0.51
N TYR A 40 8.45 -9.09 0.03
CA TYR A 40 8.28 -8.69 1.43
C TYR A 40 7.45 -9.73 2.16
N LEU A 41 7.87 -10.07 3.36
CA LEU A 41 7.16 -11.02 4.21
C LEU A 41 6.60 -10.28 5.41
N PRO A 42 5.40 -10.65 5.88
CA PRO A 42 4.83 -10.03 7.06
C PRO A 42 5.69 -10.28 8.28
N GLY A 43 5.97 -9.21 9.05
CA GLY A 43 6.65 -9.35 10.33
C GLY A 43 5.61 -9.43 11.44
N TYR A 44 4.79 -8.40 11.56
CA TYR A 44 3.64 -8.42 12.46
C TYR A 44 2.49 -7.65 11.80
N ALA A 45 1.28 -7.92 12.21
CA ALA A 45 0.11 -7.34 11.57
C ALA A 45 -0.87 -6.79 12.60
N LYS A 46 -1.53 -5.71 12.22
CA LYS A 46 -2.64 -5.12 12.95
C LYS A 46 -2.32 -4.82 14.40
N SER A 47 -1.07 -4.50 14.68
CA SER A 47 -0.68 -4.09 16.02
C SER A 47 -1.22 -2.70 16.29
N GLN A 48 -2.00 -2.55 17.35
CA GLN A 48 -2.52 -1.26 17.75
C GLN A 48 -1.68 -0.73 18.90
N LEU A 49 -1.14 0.46 18.72
CA LEU A 49 -0.18 1.05 19.67
C LEU A 49 -0.67 2.42 20.07
N THR A 50 -0.54 2.75 21.34
CA THR A 50 -0.93 4.06 21.85
C THR A 50 0.25 4.70 22.58
N ALA A 51 0.70 5.84 22.08
CA ALA A 51 1.70 6.66 22.74
C ALA A 51 0.97 7.68 23.62
N PRO A 52 1.28 7.75 24.91
CA PRO A 52 0.54 8.63 25.81
C PRO A 52 0.81 10.12 25.58
N ASP A 53 2.00 10.46 25.15
CA ASP A 53 2.39 11.85 24.89
C ASP A 53 3.60 11.89 23.96
N SER A 54 4.08 13.09 23.66
CA SER A 54 5.17 13.26 22.69
C SER A 54 6.55 12.85 23.23
N GLY A 55 6.63 12.44 24.48
CA GLY A 55 7.87 11.86 25.02
C GLY A 55 8.05 10.41 24.63
N TYR A 56 7.10 9.84 23.91
CA TYR A 56 7.15 8.45 23.44
C TYR A 56 7.02 8.40 21.93
N GLU A 57 7.61 7.37 21.33
CA GLU A 57 7.52 7.15 19.89
C GLU A 57 7.21 5.69 19.62
N PHE A 58 6.86 5.40 18.38
CA PHE A 58 6.49 4.05 17.96
C PHE A 58 7.72 3.38 17.35
N ASP A 59 8.16 2.28 17.95
CA ASP A 59 9.23 1.45 17.39
C ASP A 59 8.60 0.61 16.28
N LEU A 60 8.85 0.98 15.05
CA LEU A 60 8.21 0.32 13.90
C LEU A 60 8.80 -1.07 13.62
N ARG A 61 10.01 -1.34 14.11
CA ARG A 61 10.62 -2.66 13.93
C ARG A 61 10.03 -3.67 14.89
N ALA A 62 9.86 -3.29 16.14
CA ALA A 62 9.38 -4.21 17.17
C ALA A 62 7.88 -4.14 17.41
N GLY A 63 7.20 -3.13 16.87
CA GLY A 63 5.76 -2.99 17.08
C GLY A 63 5.40 -2.66 18.51
N ARG A 64 6.06 -1.67 19.09
CA ARG A 64 5.81 -1.27 20.47
C ARG A 64 6.05 0.22 20.66
N VAL A 65 5.59 0.75 21.77
CA VAL A 65 5.79 2.15 22.16
C VAL A 65 7.02 2.21 23.05
N VAL A 66 7.92 3.14 22.78
CA VAL A 66 9.16 3.30 23.53
C VAL A 66 9.38 4.78 23.85
N PRO A 67 10.21 5.08 24.87
CA PRO A 67 10.60 6.47 25.12
C PRO A 67 11.36 7.01 23.91
N ALA A 68 11.22 8.31 23.69
CA ALA A 68 11.86 8.96 22.56
C ALA A 68 13.38 8.75 22.58
N GLU A 69 13.94 8.69 21.38
CA GLU A 69 15.39 8.60 21.16
C GLU A 69 16.02 7.30 21.66
N THR A 70 15.24 6.22 21.67
CA THR A 70 15.78 4.91 22.09
C THR A 70 15.95 3.92 20.96
N VAL A 71 15.38 4.19 19.78
CA VAL A 71 15.48 3.28 18.62
C VAL A 71 15.81 4.07 17.37
N THR A 72 16.22 3.38 16.31
CA THR A 72 16.68 4.03 15.09
C THR A 72 15.60 4.13 14.01
N TRP A 73 14.63 3.23 14.01
CA TRP A 73 13.51 3.30 13.09
C TRP A 73 12.22 3.50 13.88
N TYR A 74 11.77 4.72 13.92
CA TYR A 74 10.64 5.09 14.76
C TYR A 74 9.71 6.03 14.01
N LEU A 75 8.53 6.18 14.57
CA LEU A 75 7.57 7.20 14.17
C LEU A 75 7.28 8.05 15.40
N ALA A 76 7.82 9.25 15.41
CA ALA A 76 7.57 10.22 16.45
C ALA A 76 6.41 11.11 16.02
N ARG A 77 6.05 12.07 16.86
CA ARG A 77 4.97 13.00 16.54
C ARG A 77 5.09 14.26 17.35
N ASP A 78 4.52 15.32 16.81
CA ASP A 78 4.23 16.54 17.58
C ASP A 78 2.71 16.61 17.78
N GLY A 79 2.17 17.78 18.03
CA GLY A 79 0.74 17.93 18.24
C GLY A 79 -0.11 17.87 16.98
N HIS A 80 0.51 17.86 15.81
CA HIS A 80 -0.21 18.01 14.55
C HIS A 80 0.17 17.01 13.48
N ALA A 81 1.30 16.33 13.61
CA ALA A 81 1.83 15.49 12.53
C ALA A 81 2.72 14.39 13.09
N PHE A 82 2.86 13.32 12.29
CA PHE A 82 3.88 12.32 12.54
C PHE A 82 5.24 12.78 11.99
N LEU A 83 6.29 12.35 12.65
CA LEU A 83 7.67 12.68 12.33
C LEU A 83 8.45 11.39 12.21
N PRO A 84 8.62 10.86 11.00
CA PRO A 84 9.41 9.64 10.81
C PRO A 84 10.86 9.89 11.19
N SER A 85 11.56 8.83 11.60
CA SER A 85 12.96 8.93 11.96
C SER A 85 13.80 9.44 10.78
N GLU A 86 14.95 10.01 11.10
CA GLU A 86 15.85 10.50 10.07
C GLU A 86 16.23 9.34 9.13
N GLU A 87 16.41 9.66 7.88
CA GLU A 87 16.73 8.70 6.83
C GLU A 87 15.61 7.68 6.55
N SER A 88 14.46 7.83 7.21
CA SER A 88 13.28 7.07 6.83
C SER A 88 12.55 7.79 5.72
N ASP A 89 11.93 7.03 4.84
CA ASP A 89 11.10 7.58 3.78
C ASP A 89 9.64 7.26 4.07
N ALA A 90 8.76 8.16 3.70
CA ALA A 90 7.33 7.99 3.93
C ALA A 90 6.53 8.30 2.68
N PHE A 91 5.33 7.76 2.62
CA PHE A 91 4.41 7.96 1.49
C PHE A 91 2.97 7.81 2.00
N VAL A 92 2.11 8.77 1.66
CA VAL A 92 0.69 8.67 2.00
C VAL A 92 -0.01 7.94 0.86
N ALA A 93 -0.59 6.79 1.16
CA ALA A 93 -1.19 5.94 0.15
C ALA A 93 -2.52 6.51 -0.31
N GLU A 94 -2.87 6.24 -1.56
CA GLU A 94 -4.14 6.69 -2.12
C GLU A 94 -5.26 5.69 -1.89
N GLY A 95 -4.93 4.41 -1.82
CA GLY A 95 -5.91 3.37 -1.59
C GLY A 95 -6.02 3.00 -0.12
N SER A 96 -6.95 2.12 0.19
CA SER A 96 -7.20 1.72 1.57
C SER A 96 -6.37 0.50 2.01
N ALA A 97 -5.76 -0.21 1.08
CA ALA A 97 -5.02 -1.42 1.39
C ALA A 97 -3.75 -1.52 0.51
N PRO A 98 -2.79 -0.60 0.71
CA PRO A 98 -1.55 -0.67 -0.07
C PRO A 98 -0.74 -1.91 0.29
N THR A 99 -0.02 -2.43 -0.70
CA THR A 99 0.93 -3.51 -0.49
C THR A 99 2.31 -2.91 -0.23
N PRO A 100 3.27 -3.69 0.29
CA PRO A 100 4.64 -3.20 0.41
C PRO A 100 5.22 -2.72 -0.91
N ALA A 101 4.87 -3.35 -2.03
CA ALA A 101 5.33 -2.91 -3.34
C ALA A 101 4.74 -1.54 -3.71
N ASP A 102 3.48 -1.30 -3.36
CA ASP A 102 2.86 0.01 -3.56
C ASP A 102 3.57 1.07 -2.73
N CYS A 103 3.95 0.72 -1.51
CA CYS A 103 4.68 1.62 -0.63
C CYS A 103 6.04 2.02 -1.23
N VAL A 104 6.81 1.05 -1.70
CA VAL A 104 8.11 1.34 -2.30
C VAL A 104 7.95 2.23 -3.53
N ARG A 105 7.00 1.88 -4.39
CA ARG A 105 6.74 2.66 -5.60
C ARG A 105 6.34 4.10 -5.28
N GLY A 106 5.47 4.25 -4.28
CA GLY A 106 5.02 5.58 -3.85
C GLY A 106 6.14 6.40 -3.23
N ILE A 107 6.95 5.78 -2.40
CA ILE A 107 8.08 6.44 -1.75
C ILE A 107 9.08 6.91 -2.81
N GLU A 108 9.34 6.11 -3.83
CA GLU A 108 10.33 6.46 -4.85
C GLU A 108 9.80 7.50 -5.83
N SER A 109 8.50 7.61 -6.00
CA SER A 109 7.93 8.57 -6.94
C SER A 109 7.43 9.84 -6.27
N ARG A 110 6.87 9.76 -5.07
CA ARG A 110 6.26 10.90 -4.38
C ARG A 110 6.41 10.78 -2.88
N PRO A 111 7.65 10.86 -2.36
CA PRO A 111 7.84 10.76 -0.92
C PRO A 111 7.16 11.92 -0.20
N ALA A 112 6.60 11.63 0.97
CA ALA A 112 5.96 12.65 1.78
C ALA A 112 6.98 13.29 2.71
N ALA A 113 7.05 14.61 2.67
CA ALA A 113 7.94 15.35 3.56
C ALA A 113 7.33 15.52 4.95
N THR A 114 6.00 15.53 5.02
CA THR A 114 5.28 15.69 6.29
C THR A 114 4.07 14.76 6.30
N LEU A 115 3.62 14.41 7.51
CA LEU A 115 2.49 13.50 7.69
C LEU A 115 1.51 14.14 8.67
N PRO A 116 0.83 15.23 8.27
CA PRO A 116 -0.11 15.89 9.17
C PRO A 116 -1.32 15.01 9.45
N PHE A 117 -1.81 15.02 10.69
CA PHE A 117 -2.93 14.19 11.10
C PHE A 117 -4.16 14.42 10.23
N GLY A 118 -4.39 15.67 9.81
CA GLY A 118 -5.53 15.99 8.96
C GLY A 118 -5.51 15.28 7.61
N ALA A 119 -4.33 15.02 7.07
CA ALA A 119 -4.20 14.30 5.80
C ALA A 119 -4.38 12.79 5.98
N LEU A 120 -4.38 12.31 7.22
CA LEU A 120 -4.48 10.89 7.55
C LEU A 120 -5.83 10.53 8.14
N ALA A 121 -6.80 11.41 8.03
CA ALA A 121 -8.15 11.19 8.54
C ALA A 121 -8.76 9.97 7.86
N ASN A 122 -9.76 9.38 8.54
CA ASN A 122 -10.48 8.21 8.06
C ASN A 122 -9.58 6.99 7.89
N ALA A 123 -8.58 6.87 8.77
CA ALA A 123 -7.64 5.74 8.77
C ALA A 123 -6.92 5.59 7.44
N ARG A 124 -6.62 6.69 6.78
CA ARG A 124 -5.88 6.67 5.52
C ARG A 124 -4.49 6.10 5.77
N PRO A 125 -4.09 5.05 5.05
CA PRO A 125 -2.81 4.42 5.31
C PRO A 125 -1.66 5.25 4.78
N PHE A 126 -0.54 5.19 5.48
CA PHE A 126 0.71 5.73 4.99
C PHE A 126 1.81 4.71 5.25
N CYS A 127 2.86 4.79 4.47
CA CYS A 127 3.96 3.85 4.51
C CYS A 127 5.19 4.53 5.07
N VAL A 128 5.97 3.81 5.85
CA VAL A 128 7.27 4.30 6.35
C VAL A 128 8.29 3.22 6.06
N ARG A 129 9.36 3.56 5.36
CA ARG A 129 10.43 2.64 5.02
C ARG A 129 11.60 2.86 5.97
N SER A 130 12.20 1.76 6.45
CA SER A 130 13.34 1.85 7.38
C SER A 130 14.55 2.49 6.70
N PRO A 131 15.46 3.07 7.50
CA PRO A 131 16.68 3.66 6.93
C PRO A 131 17.52 2.68 6.13
N ASP A 132 17.54 1.42 6.52
CA ASP A 132 18.29 0.39 5.78
C ASP A 132 17.50 -0.16 4.59
N ARG A 133 16.28 0.33 4.38
CA ARG A 133 15.39 -0.03 3.26
C ARG A 133 14.98 -1.49 3.22
N ASN A 134 15.08 -2.17 4.35
CA ASN A 134 14.73 -3.60 4.42
C ASN A 134 13.36 -3.84 5.02
N GLU A 135 12.73 -2.81 5.56
CA GLU A 135 11.43 -2.99 6.22
C GLU A 135 10.48 -1.87 5.82
N ILE A 136 9.21 -2.22 5.75
CA ILE A 136 8.12 -1.29 5.45
C ILE A 136 7.07 -1.43 6.56
N ALA A 137 6.62 -0.31 7.09
CA ALA A 137 5.48 -0.27 7.99
C ALA A 137 4.34 0.42 7.27
N ILE A 138 3.17 -0.19 7.29
CA ILE A 138 1.95 0.43 6.80
C ILE A 138 1.16 0.83 8.02
N VAL A 139 0.94 2.13 8.18
CA VAL A 139 0.41 2.71 9.41
C VAL A 139 -0.89 3.42 9.13
N ARG A 140 -1.82 3.31 10.07
CA ARG A 140 -3.08 4.06 10.05
C ARG A 140 -3.25 4.79 11.35
N LEU A 141 -3.65 6.05 11.28
CA LEU A 141 -3.99 6.83 12.47
C LEU A 141 -5.38 6.39 12.94
N VAL A 142 -5.45 5.86 14.16
CA VAL A 142 -6.72 5.40 14.73
C VAL A 142 -7.38 6.51 15.53
N ALA A 143 -6.61 7.20 16.37
CA ALA A 143 -7.16 8.27 17.20
C ALA A 143 -6.05 9.22 17.65
N ALA A 144 -6.38 10.50 17.73
CA ALA A 144 -5.50 11.53 18.27
C ALA A 144 -6.34 12.49 19.09
N PRO A 145 -6.81 12.05 20.26
CA PRO A 145 -7.71 12.89 21.09
C PRO A 145 -6.97 14.07 21.70
N ALA A 146 -7.76 14.97 22.31
CA ALA A 146 -7.23 16.22 22.84
C ALA A 146 -6.32 16.03 24.06
N ASP A 147 -6.29 14.83 24.65
CA ASP A 147 -5.43 14.56 25.80
C ASP A 147 -3.95 14.40 25.43
N GLY A 148 -3.65 14.45 24.16
CA GLY A 148 -2.27 14.35 23.67
C GLY A 148 -1.82 12.93 23.32
N SER A 149 -2.63 11.92 23.57
CA SER A 149 -2.27 10.55 23.17
C SER A 149 -2.54 10.36 21.69
N VAL A 150 -1.84 9.39 21.10
CA VAL A 150 -2.05 9.01 19.70
C VAL A 150 -2.04 7.50 19.60
N THR A 151 -3.05 6.97 18.92
CA THR A 151 -3.15 5.53 18.68
C THR A 151 -3.02 5.27 17.18
N ILE A 152 -2.21 4.30 16.84
CA ILE A 152 -2.02 3.87 15.45
C ILE A 152 -2.25 2.37 15.32
N ALA A 153 -2.49 1.92 14.10
CA ALA A 153 -2.48 0.49 13.76
C ALA A 153 -1.35 0.30 12.76
N VAL A 154 -0.56 -0.74 12.94
CA VAL A 154 0.64 -0.98 12.12
C VAL A 154 0.66 -2.40 11.60
N ASP A 155 0.97 -2.53 10.30
CA ASP A 155 1.36 -3.79 9.68
C ASP A 155 2.81 -3.62 9.24
N GLN A 156 3.69 -4.53 9.66
CA GLN A 156 5.10 -4.43 9.34
C GLN A 156 5.51 -5.58 8.43
N TYR A 157 6.32 -5.25 7.44
CA TYR A 157 6.82 -6.21 6.45
C TYR A 157 8.33 -6.10 6.40
N ARG A 158 8.97 -7.23 6.16
CA ARG A 158 10.42 -7.32 6.07
C ARG A 158 10.81 -7.86 4.71
N ARG A 159 11.85 -7.32 4.15
CA ARG A 159 12.36 -7.77 2.87
C ARG A 159 12.94 -9.17 3.02
N ASN A 160 12.61 -10.03 2.04
CA ASN A 160 13.08 -11.40 2.04
C ASN A 160 14.50 -11.48 1.49
#